data_beb41dc71d31b9449c09cc7700807430
#
_entry.id   beb41dc71d31b9449c09cc7700807430
#
_cell.length_a   1.000
_cell.length_b   1.000
_cell.length_c   1.000
_cell.angle_alpha   90.00
_cell.angle_beta   90.00
_cell.angle_gamma   90.00
#
_symmetry.space_group_name_H-M   'P 1'
#
loop_
_entity.id
_entity.type
_entity.pdbx_description
1 polymer ?
#
loop_
_entity_poly.entity_id
_entity_poly.type
_entity_poly.pdbx_seq_one_letter_code
_entity_poly.pdbx_strand_id
1 'polypeptide(L)'
;WEGDDGLDVPYQDMILYKVHVRGYTKQYKLPAKEKGTFAGLGEMIPYWKDLGINAVELMPAYEFFEILPEEEKTGMVTEKRREGKVNFWGYMPGYYFAPKSAYCATDNPQREFCDFIKKLHKAGIACIMEMYFPAEINGVIALRTLQFWKLYYHVDGFHLSGEGVPMKLILRGKLLADTKLMFPGVDMDSAFH
;
A
#
# COMPACT_ATOMS: atom_id res chain seq x y z
N TRP A 1 17.24 -4.50 8.65
CA TRP A 1 16.59 -5.69 8.08
C TRP A 1 17.41 -6.99 8.31
N GLU A 2 18.20 -7.10 9.37
CA GLU A 2 19.00 -8.33 9.63
C GLU A 2 18.08 -9.56 9.71
N GLY A 3 18.28 -10.54 8.78
CA GLY A 3 17.53 -11.78 8.72
C GLY A 3 16.09 -11.69 8.21
N ASP A 4 15.72 -10.58 7.59
CA ASP A 4 14.41 -10.40 6.93
C ASP A 4 14.60 -10.20 5.43
N ASP A 5 14.38 -11.25 4.66
CA ASP A 5 14.50 -11.25 3.19
C ASP A 5 13.13 -11.12 2.49
N GLY A 6 12.07 -10.80 3.24
CA GLY A 6 10.69 -10.80 2.78
C GLY A 6 10.06 -12.20 2.80
N LEU A 7 8.82 -12.31 2.37
CA LEU A 7 8.06 -13.56 2.31
C LEU A 7 7.63 -13.90 0.87
N ASP A 8 7.84 -15.14 0.48
CA ASP A 8 7.34 -15.67 -0.79
C ASP A 8 6.19 -16.67 -0.56
N VAL A 9 4.98 -16.14 -0.35
CA VAL A 9 3.76 -16.96 -0.25
C VAL A 9 3.28 -17.29 -1.67
N PRO A 10 3.20 -18.57 -2.09
CA PRO A 10 2.69 -18.92 -3.42
C PRO A 10 1.28 -18.38 -3.64
N TYR A 11 0.95 -17.96 -4.87
CA TYR A 11 -0.38 -17.39 -5.18
C TYR A 11 -1.53 -18.35 -4.83
N GLN A 12 -1.37 -19.63 -5.10
CA GLN A 12 -2.38 -20.66 -4.80
C GLN A 12 -2.64 -20.87 -3.30
N ASP A 13 -1.67 -20.51 -2.46
CA ASP A 13 -1.73 -20.70 -1.01
C ASP A 13 -2.07 -19.40 -0.28
N MET A 14 -2.21 -18.29 -1.02
CA MET A 14 -2.39 -16.96 -0.46
C MET A 14 -3.84 -16.76 0.01
N ILE A 15 -4.00 -16.50 1.30
CA ILE A 15 -5.25 -16.06 1.92
C ILE A 15 -5.08 -14.58 2.24
N LEU A 16 -5.54 -13.74 1.30
CA LEU A 16 -5.37 -12.30 1.31
C LEU A 16 -6.49 -11.60 2.08
N TYR A 17 -6.13 -10.71 2.99
CA TYR A 17 -7.06 -9.89 3.75
C TYR A 17 -6.80 -8.40 3.53
N LYS A 18 -7.74 -7.72 2.86
CA LYS A 18 -7.62 -6.29 2.53
C LYS A 18 -8.07 -5.43 3.70
N VAL A 19 -7.24 -4.46 4.08
CA VAL A 19 -7.51 -3.56 5.21
C VAL A 19 -7.20 -2.11 4.86
N HIS A 20 -8.00 -1.20 5.43
CA HIS A 20 -7.71 0.24 5.43
C HIS A 20 -7.04 0.60 6.76
N VAL A 21 -5.82 1.13 6.73
CA VAL A 21 -5.02 1.38 7.94
C VAL A 21 -5.79 2.17 8.99
N ARG A 22 -6.33 3.33 8.62
CA ARG A 22 -7.08 4.18 9.54
C ARG A 22 -8.39 3.53 10.02
N GLY A 23 -9.14 2.91 9.10
CA GLY A 23 -10.47 2.40 9.41
C GLY A 23 -10.48 1.17 10.30
N TYR A 24 -9.54 0.26 10.07
CA TYR A 24 -9.59 -1.08 10.63
C TYR A 24 -9.59 -1.13 12.16
N THR A 25 -8.72 -0.37 12.81
CA THR A 25 -8.56 -0.41 14.28
C THR A 25 -9.27 0.71 15.02
N LYS A 26 -10.04 1.57 14.33
CA LYS A 26 -10.67 2.77 14.94
C LYS A 26 -11.59 2.44 16.12
N GLN A 27 -12.30 1.32 16.05
CA GLN A 27 -13.25 0.88 17.07
C GLN A 27 -12.69 -0.17 18.03
N TYR A 28 -11.45 -0.63 17.83
CA TYR A 28 -10.83 -1.60 18.73
C TYR A 28 -10.41 -0.98 20.07
N LYS A 29 -10.28 -1.84 21.10
CA LYS A 29 -9.79 -1.44 22.42
C LYS A 29 -8.26 -1.30 22.40
N LEU A 30 -7.77 -0.27 21.76
CA LEU A 30 -6.35 0.09 21.70
C LEU A 30 -6.13 1.47 22.35
N PRO A 31 -4.89 1.81 22.74
CA PRO A 31 -4.52 3.18 23.11
C PRO A 31 -4.94 4.16 22.02
N ALA A 32 -5.45 5.33 22.38
CA ALA A 32 -6.03 6.29 21.44
C ALA A 32 -5.05 6.68 20.32
N LYS A 33 -3.76 6.79 20.64
CA LYS A 33 -2.69 7.13 19.70
C LYS A 33 -2.38 6.02 18.68
N GLU A 34 -2.73 4.77 18.97
CA GLU A 34 -2.47 3.62 18.10
C GLU A 34 -3.64 3.30 17.17
N LYS A 35 -4.84 3.82 17.50
CA LYS A 35 -6.03 3.60 16.68
C LYS A 35 -5.91 4.20 15.30
N GLY A 36 -6.05 3.36 14.28
CA GLY A 36 -5.96 3.77 12.88
C GLY A 36 -4.54 4.04 12.41
N THR A 37 -3.56 3.35 12.97
CA THR A 37 -2.13 3.46 12.64
C THR A 37 -1.52 2.10 12.30
N PHE A 38 -0.30 2.10 11.75
CA PHE A 38 0.47 0.88 11.51
C PHE A 38 0.78 0.13 12.82
N ALA A 39 1.07 0.87 13.90
CA ALA A 39 1.26 0.28 15.22
C ALA A 39 0.00 -0.48 15.67
N GLY A 40 -1.18 0.15 15.53
CA GLY A 40 -2.45 -0.47 15.85
C GLY A 40 -2.80 -1.68 14.98
N LEU A 41 -2.44 -1.65 13.69
CA LEU A 41 -2.58 -2.84 12.82
C LEU A 41 -1.68 -3.98 13.30
N GLY A 42 -0.47 -3.67 13.78
CA GLY A 42 0.45 -4.67 14.34
C GLY A 42 -0.17 -5.47 15.50
N GLU A 43 -1.06 -4.87 16.28
CA GLU A 43 -1.76 -5.54 17.37
C GLU A 43 -2.86 -6.52 16.88
N MET A 44 -3.23 -6.47 15.60
CA MET A 44 -4.21 -7.36 15.01
C MET A 44 -3.60 -8.65 14.43
N ILE A 45 -2.30 -8.76 14.40
CA ILE A 45 -1.58 -9.92 13.84
C ILE A 45 -2.01 -11.26 14.47
N PRO A 46 -2.15 -11.39 15.80
CA PRO A 46 -2.64 -12.65 16.39
C PRO A 46 -4.02 -13.05 15.87
N TYR A 47 -4.94 -12.09 15.76
CA TYR A 47 -6.28 -12.33 15.21
C TYR A 47 -6.23 -12.78 13.74
N TRP A 48 -5.38 -12.18 12.92
CA TRP A 48 -5.22 -12.59 11.52
C TRP A 48 -4.65 -14.01 11.40
N LYS A 49 -3.73 -14.36 12.28
CA LYS A 49 -3.20 -15.73 12.33
C LYS A 49 -4.29 -16.76 12.71
N ASP A 50 -5.13 -16.45 13.69
CA ASP A 50 -6.24 -17.31 14.08
C ASP A 50 -7.26 -17.49 12.96
N LEU A 51 -7.42 -16.51 12.08
CA LEU A 51 -8.22 -16.60 10.86
C LEU A 51 -7.54 -17.39 9.72
N GLY A 52 -6.28 -17.76 9.86
CA GLY A 52 -5.50 -18.43 8.81
C GLY A 52 -5.01 -17.50 7.70
N ILE A 53 -5.01 -16.17 7.91
CA ILE A 53 -4.53 -15.18 6.94
C ILE A 53 -3.01 -15.26 6.89
N ASN A 54 -2.46 -15.29 5.66
CA ASN A 54 -1.02 -15.30 5.40
C ASN A 54 -0.55 -14.16 4.49
N ALA A 55 -1.47 -13.28 4.07
CA ALA A 55 -1.16 -12.04 3.37
C ALA A 55 -2.14 -10.94 3.75
N VAL A 56 -1.64 -9.73 3.99
CA VAL A 56 -2.45 -8.53 4.26
C VAL A 56 -2.24 -7.53 3.14
N GLU A 57 -3.33 -7.07 2.53
CA GLU A 57 -3.33 -6.00 1.55
C GLU A 57 -3.67 -4.68 2.21
N LEU A 58 -2.74 -3.74 2.20
CA LEU A 58 -2.98 -2.38 2.64
C LEU A 58 -3.57 -1.56 1.50
N MET A 59 -4.76 -1.00 1.69
CA MET A 59 -5.24 0.08 0.84
C MET A 59 -4.24 1.23 0.83
N PRO A 60 -4.29 2.20 -0.12
CA PRO A 60 -3.23 3.18 -0.29
C PRO A 60 -2.69 3.72 1.03
N ALA A 61 -1.42 3.44 1.29
CA ALA A 61 -0.72 3.78 2.54
C ALA A 61 0.56 4.61 2.32
N TYR A 62 0.82 5.05 1.07
CA TYR A 62 1.77 6.10 0.76
C TYR A 62 1.20 7.48 1.14
N GLU A 63 2.04 8.51 1.26
CA GLU A 63 1.60 9.84 1.64
C GLU A 63 0.76 10.51 0.54
N PHE A 64 -0.45 10.95 0.87
CA PHE A 64 -1.36 11.67 -0.01
C PHE A 64 -2.12 12.76 0.76
N PHE A 65 -2.66 13.75 0.05
CA PHE A 65 -3.48 14.79 0.66
C PHE A 65 -4.88 14.25 0.97
N GLU A 66 -5.27 14.31 2.23
CA GLU A 66 -6.64 13.99 2.65
C GLU A 66 -7.60 15.13 2.35
N ILE A 67 -7.10 16.36 2.44
CA ILE A 67 -7.83 17.58 2.09
C ILE A 67 -7.11 18.21 0.91
N LEU A 68 -7.79 18.34 -0.22
CA LEU A 68 -7.17 18.94 -1.40
C LEU A 68 -7.08 20.45 -1.24
N PRO A 69 -5.93 21.05 -1.63
CA PRO A 69 -5.77 22.50 -1.66
C PRO A 69 -6.84 23.16 -2.51
N GLU A 70 -7.26 24.39 -2.15
CA GLU A 70 -8.29 25.14 -2.89
C GLU A 70 -7.90 25.43 -4.34
N GLU A 71 -6.62 25.52 -4.65
CA GLU A 71 -6.08 25.81 -5.98
C GLU A 71 -6.36 24.72 -7.03
N GLU A 72 -6.67 23.51 -6.63
CA GLU A 72 -7.08 22.44 -7.56
C GLU A 72 -8.56 22.55 -8.02
N LYS A 73 -9.28 23.60 -7.63
CA LYS A 73 -10.67 23.84 -8.06
C LYS A 73 -10.79 24.20 -9.55
N THR A 74 -9.71 24.44 -10.26
CA THR A 74 -9.72 24.88 -11.67
C THR A 74 -9.46 23.78 -12.70
N GLY A 75 -9.11 22.58 -12.31
CA GLY A 75 -8.91 21.45 -13.22
C GLY A 75 -10.12 20.54 -13.27
N MET A 76 -10.75 20.41 -14.42
CA MET A 76 -11.80 19.47 -14.90
C MET A 76 -12.23 18.27 -14.02
N VAL A 77 -12.28 18.37 -12.72
CA VAL A 77 -12.91 17.38 -11.85
C VAL A 77 -14.32 17.84 -11.55
N THR A 78 -15.26 17.34 -12.33
CA THR A 78 -16.70 17.65 -12.28
C THR A 78 -17.43 17.08 -11.06
N GLU A 79 -16.74 16.49 -10.11
CA GLU A 79 -17.38 16.13 -8.85
C GLU A 79 -17.43 17.34 -7.93
N LYS A 80 -18.64 17.83 -7.63
CA LYS A 80 -18.90 18.82 -6.59
C LYS A 80 -18.30 18.33 -5.26
N ARG A 81 -17.05 18.69 -4.98
CA ARG A 81 -16.44 18.47 -3.68
C ARG A 81 -17.23 19.28 -2.66
N ARG A 82 -17.94 18.59 -1.79
CA ARG A 82 -18.54 19.24 -0.63
C ARG A 82 -17.43 19.64 0.32
N GLU A 83 -17.37 20.90 0.69
CA GLU A 83 -16.45 21.42 1.71
C GLU A 83 -16.43 20.49 2.94
N GLY A 84 -15.22 20.15 3.41
CA GLY A 84 -15.03 19.33 4.60
C GLY A 84 -15.01 17.81 4.39
N LYS A 85 -15.09 17.29 3.16
CA LYS A 85 -14.92 15.85 2.92
C LYS A 85 -13.44 15.50 2.80
N VAL A 86 -13.01 14.58 3.66
CA VAL A 86 -11.68 13.98 3.64
C VAL A 86 -11.65 12.89 2.56
N ASN A 87 -10.58 12.86 1.74
CA ASN A 87 -10.26 11.71 0.91
C ASN A 87 -9.82 10.55 1.82
N PHE A 88 -10.77 9.73 2.20
CA PHE A 88 -10.55 8.65 3.13
C PHE A 88 -9.77 7.48 2.50
N TRP A 89 -10.04 7.19 1.22
CA TRP A 89 -9.57 5.96 0.57
C TRP A 89 -8.16 6.05 -0.02
N GLY A 90 -7.69 7.24 -0.37
CA GLY A 90 -6.32 7.48 -0.84
C GLY A 90 -6.05 7.14 -2.30
N TYR A 91 -7.06 6.82 -3.12
CA TYR A 91 -6.86 6.58 -4.56
C TYR A 91 -6.66 7.89 -5.30
N MET A 92 -5.47 8.46 -5.16
CA MET A 92 -5.06 9.72 -5.78
C MET A 92 -3.55 9.78 -5.91
N PRO A 93 -3.01 10.69 -6.75
CA PRO A 93 -1.59 11.01 -6.75
C PRO A 93 -1.11 11.44 -5.37
N GLY A 94 0.13 11.07 -5.03
CA GLY A 94 0.71 11.41 -3.74
C GLY A 94 2.24 11.43 -3.76
N TYR A 95 2.82 11.54 -2.59
CA TYR A 95 4.25 11.41 -2.37
C TYR A 95 4.60 9.93 -2.23
N TYR A 96 4.75 9.26 -3.36
CA TYR A 96 4.86 7.82 -3.47
C TYR A 96 6.02 7.16 -2.72
N PHE A 97 7.03 7.92 -2.31
CA PHE A 97 8.23 7.41 -1.63
C PHE A 97 8.17 7.53 -0.10
N ALA A 98 7.02 7.85 0.47
CA ALA A 98 6.85 8.00 1.90
C ALA A 98 5.60 7.28 2.41
N PRO A 99 5.65 6.60 3.57
CA PRO A 99 4.47 6.11 4.26
C PRO A 99 3.59 7.26 4.71
N LYS A 100 2.27 7.02 4.74
CA LYS A 100 1.30 8.02 5.19
C LYS A 100 1.53 8.40 6.65
N SER A 101 1.97 9.62 6.88
CA SER A 101 2.28 10.16 8.22
C SER A 101 1.08 10.12 9.17
N ALA A 102 -0.12 10.41 8.65
CA ALA A 102 -1.36 10.37 9.42
C ALA A 102 -1.80 8.94 9.82
N TYR A 103 -1.12 7.88 9.33
CA TYR A 103 -1.33 6.50 9.72
C TYR A 103 -0.28 6.01 10.74
N CYS A 104 0.39 6.93 11.42
CA CYS A 104 1.43 6.61 12.39
C CYS A 104 1.05 7.08 13.78
N ALA A 105 1.45 6.30 14.79
CA ALA A 105 1.34 6.63 16.21
C ALA A 105 2.54 7.44 16.70
N THR A 106 3.61 7.48 15.92
CA THR A 106 4.89 8.12 16.25
C THR A 106 5.24 9.21 15.24
N ASP A 107 6.22 10.05 15.57
CA ASP A 107 6.73 11.10 14.69
C ASP A 107 7.73 10.58 13.64
N ASN A 108 7.92 9.26 13.56
CA ASN A 108 8.80 8.62 12.58
C ASN A 108 8.04 7.58 11.75
N PRO A 109 7.33 8.02 10.69
CA PRO A 109 6.51 7.14 9.84
C PRO A 109 7.31 6.01 9.18
N GLN A 110 8.53 6.30 8.77
CA GLN A 110 9.40 5.32 8.10
C GLN A 110 9.74 4.16 9.04
N ARG A 111 10.14 4.49 10.27
CA ARG A 111 10.46 3.47 11.27
C ARG A 111 9.25 2.66 11.67
N GLU A 112 8.11 3.33 11.92
CA GLU A 112 6.89 2.65 12.33
C GLU A 112 6.40 1.68 11.25
N PHE A 113 6.47 2.09 9.97
CA PHE A 113 6.13 1.20 8.86
C PHE A 113 7.09 0.00 8.78
N CYS A 114 8.42 0.23 8.90
CA CYS A 114 9.40 -0.86 8.96
C CYS A 114 9.12 -1.84 10.11
N ASP A 115 8.82 -1.32 11.30
CA ASP A 115 8.54 -2.16 12.48
C ASP A 115 7.24 -2.97 12.28
N PHE A 116 6.24 -2.41 11.59
CA PHE A 116 5.02 -3.11 11.22
C PHE A 116 5.30 -4.26 10.23
N ILE A 117 6.08 -4.02 9.16
CA ILE A 117 6.46 -5.06 8.20
C ILE A 117 7.23 -6.19 8.90
N LYS A 118 8.20 -5.87 9.76
CA LYS A 118 8.94 -6.87 10.54
C LYS A 118 8.03 -7.73 11.43
N LYS A 119 7.00 -7.12 12.05
CA LYS A 119 6.02 -7.85 12.84
C LYS A 119 5.21 -8.82 11.96
N LEU A 120 4.81 -8.40 10.75
CA LEU A 120 4.10 -9.25 9.80
C LEU A 120 4.96 -10.43 9.37
N HIS A 121 6.18 -10.19 8.92
CA HIS A 121 7.11 -11.23 8.45
C HIS A 121 7.43 -12.24 9.54
N LYS A 122 7.69 -11.76 10.78
CA LYS A 122 7.90 -12.64 11.94
C LYS A 122 6.69 -13.55 12.23
N ALA A 123 5.49 -13.10 11.88
CA ALA A 123 4.27 -13.87 12.00
C ALA A 123 3.97 -14.77 10.78
N GLY A 124 4.78 -14.71 9.72
CA GLY A 124 4.55 -15.43 8.47
C GLY A 124 3.43 -14.83 7.62
N ILE A 125 3.20 -13.51 7.72
CA ILE A 125 2.18 -12.78 6.95
C ILE A 125 2.87 -11.84 5.97
N ALA A 126 2.64 -12.04 4.67
CA ALA A 126 3.13 -11.17 3.62
C ALA A 126 2.39 -9.82 3.61
N CYS A 127 3.09 -8.76 3.22
CA CYS A 127 2.51 -7.45 3.02
C CYS A 127 2.35 -7.13 1.53
N ILE A 128 1.12 -6.93 1.10
CA ILE A 128 0.78 -6.44 -0.23
C ILE A 128 0.35 -4.99 -0.09
N MET A 129 0.85 -4.10 -0.93
CA MET A 129 0.51 -2.69 -0.88
C MET A 129 -0.25 -2.25 -2.12
N GLU A 130 -1.41 -1.62 -1.94
CA GLU A 130 -2.17 -1.06 -3.05
C GLU A 130 -1.56 0.26 -3.49
N MET A 131 -1.27 0.39 -4.80
CA MET A 131 -0.66 1.56 -5.40
C MET A 131 -1.54 2.06 -6.55
N TYR A 132 -1.97 3.32 -6.45
CA TYR A 132 -2.74 3.98 -7.50
C TYR A 132 -1.83 4.89 -8.32
N PHE A 133 -1.79 4.66 -9.64
CA PHE A 133 -1.01 5.46 -10.58
C PHE A 133 -1.95 6.11 -11.61
N PRO A 134 -2.11 7.44 -11.59
CA PRO A 134 -2.92 8.16 -12.57
C PRO A 134 -2.29 8.14 -13.95
N ALA A 135 -3.07 8.40 -15.00
CA ALA A 135 -2.63 8.36 -16.40
C ALA A 135 -1.40 9.25 -16.68
N GLU A 136 -1.28 10.37 -15.98
CA GLU A 136 -0.25 11.39 -16.18
C GLU A 136 1.10 11.02 -15.53
N ILE A 137 1.16 9.94 -14.73
CA ILE A 137 2.40 9.59 -14.04
C ILE A 137 3.49 9.18 -15.04
N ASN A 138 4.72 9.61 -14.77
CA ASN A 138 5.85 9.09 -15.49
C ASN A 138 6.06 7.60 -15.13
N GLY A 139 6.02 6.71 -16.13
CA GLY A 139 6.15 5.26 -15.92
C GLY A 139 7.47 4.84 -15.25
N VAL A 140 8.57 5.61 -15.44
CA VAL A 140 9.83 5.36 -14.74
C VAL A 140 9.68 5.68 -13.25
N ILE A 141 8.96 6.74 -12.90
CA ILE A 141 8.69 7.08 -11.48
C ILE A 141 7.85 5.97 -10.86
N ALA A 142 6.78 5.52 -11.53
CA ALA A 142 5.95 4.42 -11.03
C ALA A 142 6.79 3.14 -10.78
N LEU A 143 7.64 2.74 -11.74
CA LEU A 143 8.54 1.61 -11.57
C LEU A 143 9.50 1.81 -10.38
N ARG A 144 10.13 2.99 -10.27
CA ARG A 144 11.05 3.31 -9.16
C ARG A 144 10.35 3.31 -7.81
N THR A 145 9.10 3.74 -7.76
CA THR A 145 8.28 3.64 -6.55
C THR A 145 8.17 2.20 -6.07
N LEU A 146 7.77 1.27 -6.94
CA LEU A 146 7.64 -0.15 -6.56
C LEU A 146 8.98 -0.74 -6.11
N GLN A 147 10.06 -0.45 -6.84
CA GLN A 147 11.41 -0.87 -6.46
C GLN A 147 11.82 -0.32 -5.10
N PHE A 148 11.52 0.95 -4.82
CA PHE A 148 11.80 1.57 -3.53
C PHE A 148 11.07 0.88 -2.37
N TRP A 149 9.76 0.66 -2.49
CA TRP A 149 9.00 -0.01 -1.43
C TRP A 149 9.45 -1.44 -1.20
N LYS A 150 9.79 -2.17 -2.27
CA LYS A 150 10.36 -3.52 -2.14
C LYS A 150 11.72 -3.51 -1.44
N LEU A 151 12.65 -2.67 -1.91
CA LEU A 151 14.04 -2.69 -1.43
C LEU A 151 14.21 -2.01 -0.07
N TYR A 152 13.46 -0.96 0.20
CA TYR A 152 13.60 -0.17 1.41
C TYR A 152 12.68 -0.64 2.54
N TYR A 153 11.44 -1.00 2.20
CA TYR A 153 10.43 -1.42 3.19
C TYR A 153 10.13 -2.91 3.18
N HIS A 154 10.74 -3.69 2.31
CA HIS A 154 10.53 -5.13 2.16
C HIS A 154 9.06 -5.52 1.95
N VAL A 155 8.31 -4.71 1.21
CA VAL A 155 6.95 -5.04 0.79
C VAL A 155 7.00 -6.23 -0.17
N ASP A 156 6.20 -7.27 0.08
CA ASP A 156 6.24 -8.55 -0.64
C ASP A 156 5.49 -8.51 -1.97
N GLY A 157 4.58 -7.56 -2.12
CA GLY A 157 3.82 -7.44 -3.36
C GLY A 157 3.04 -6.14 -3.49
N PHE A 158 2.46 -5.96 -4.67
CA PHE A 158 1.67 -4.78 -5.01
C PHE A 158 0.38 -5.14 -5.71
N HIS A 159 -0.70 -4.47 -5.34
CA HIS A 159 -1.92 -4.41 -6.11
C HIS A 159 -1.96 -3.06 -6.83
N LEU A 160 -1.83 -3.08 -8.15
CA LEU A 160 -1.67 -1.88 -8.96
C LEU A 160 -2.98 -1.48 -9.59
N SER A 161 -3.32 -0.19 -9.50
CA SER A 161 -4.53 0.39 -10.06
C SER A 161 -4.26 1.73 -10.72
N GLY A 162 -5.20 2.20 -11.54
CA GLY A 162 -5.08 3.42 -12.33
C GLY A 162 -4.49 3.20 -13.72
N GLU A 163 -4.74 4.16 -14.61
CA GLU A 163 -4.38 4.06 -16.03
C GLU A 163 -2.88 4.26 -16.30
N GLY A 164 -2.14 4.81 -15.32
CA GLY A 164 -0.70 5.08 -15.42
C GLY A 164 0.20 3.90 -15.07
N VAL A 165 -0.35 2.71 -14.83
CA VAL A 165 0.45 1.52 -14.50
C VAL A 165 1.33 1.11 -15.68
N PRO A 166 2.68 1.21 -15.57
CA PRO A 166 3.58 0.96 -16.68
C PRO A 166 3.90 -0.54 -16.84
N MET A 167 2.91 -1.36 -17.21
CA MET A 167 3.00 -2.82 -17.27
C MET A 167 4.26 -3.34 -17.96
N LYS A 168 4.56 -2.81 -19.17
CA LYS A 168 5.72 -3.26 -19.95
C LYS A 168 7.05 -3.00 -19.23
N LEU A 169 7.16 -1.91 -18.48
CA LEU A 169 8.37 -1.61 -17.69
C LEU A 169 8.46 -2.51 -16.45
N ILE A 170 7.34 -2.75 -15.78
CA ILE A 170 7.27 -3.58 -14.58
C ILE A 170 7.65 -5.02 -14.90
N LEU A 171 7.05 -5.61 -15.94
CA LEU A 171 7.30 -7.00 -16.34
C LEU A 171 8.75 -7.25 -16.83
N ARG A 172 9.43 -6.21 -17.33
CA ARG A 172 10.85 -6.29 -17.71
C ARG A 172 11.81 -6.01 -16.55
N GLY A 173 11.29 -5.54 -15.42
CA GLY A 173 12.08 -5.14 -14.26
C GLY A 173 12.57 -6.33 -13.43
N LYS A 174 13.84 -6.72 -13.57
CA LYS A 174 14.43 -7.84 -12.81
C LYS A 174 14.27 -7.73 -11.29
N LEU A 175 14.27 -6.50 -10.74
CA LEU A 175 14.11 -6.27 -9.30
C LEU A 175 12.72 -6.60 -8.76
N LEU A 176 11.73 -6.78 -9.63
CA LEU A 176 10.36 -7.13 -9.25
C LEU A 176 9.98 -8.56 -9.67
N ALA A 177 10.94 -9.35 -10.16
CA ALA A 177 10.66 -10.68 -10.72
C ALA A 177 10.06 -11.66 -9.70
N ASP A 178 10.45 -11.52 -8.43
CA ASP A 178 9.98 -12.32 -7.28
C ASP A 178 8.91 -11.59 -6.43
N THR A 179 8.40 -10.45 -6.92
CA THR A 179 7.39 -9.65 -6.23
C THR A 179 6.00 -10.08 -6.65
N LYS A 180 5.07 -10.22 -5.71
CA LYS A 180 3.67 -10.49 -6.01
C LYS A 180 3.04 -9.27 -6.67
N LEU A 181 2.52 -9.44 -7.89
CA LEU A 181 1.89 -8.36 -8.64
C LEU A 181 0.45 -8.73 -8.97
N MET A 182 -0.48 -7.88 -8.58
CA MET A 182 -1.91 -8.01 -8.86
C MET A 182 -2.38 -6.80 -9.66
N PHE A 183 -3.20 -7.05 -10.69
CA PHE A 183 -3.73 -6.04 -11.58
C PHE A 183 -5.22 -6.29 -11.82
N PRO A 184 -6.08 -5.27 -11.82
CA PRO A 184 -7.46 -5.44 -12.20
C PRO A 184 -7.57 -5.61 -13.73
N GLY A 185 -8.09 -6.76 -14.18
CA GLY A 185 -8.58 -6.94 -15.54
C GLY A 185 -7.59 -6.73 -16.69
N VAL A 186 -6.31 -7.03 -16.50
CA VAL A 186 -5.33 -6.95 -17.58
C VAL A 186 -5.45 -8.18 -18.48
N ASP A 187 -5.75 -7.94 -19.76
CA ASP A 187 -5.56 -8.96 -20.80
C ASP A 187 -4.06 -9.23 -20.96
N MET A 188 -3.62 -10.36 -20.42
CA MET A 188 -2.21 -10.75 -20.45
C MET A 188 -1.68 -10.93 -21.86
N ASP A 189 -2.50 -11.29 -22.85
CA ASP A 189 -2.08 -11.45 -24.23
C ASP A 189 -1.68 -10.11 -24.84
N SER A 190 -2.33 -9.00 -24.46
CA SER A 190 -1.95 -7.64 -24.90
C SER A 190 -0.70 -7.08 -24.20
N ALA A 191 -0.32 -7.61 -23.05
CA ALA A 191 0.82 -7.13 -22.27
C ALA A 191 2.18 -7.62 -22.82
N PHE A 192 2.20 -8.71 -23.62
CA PHE A 192 3.41 -9.32 -24.18
C PHE A 192 3.68 -8.97 -25.64
N HIS A 193 2.77 -8.24 -26.29
CA HIS A 193 2.93 -7.69 -27.64
C HIS A 193 3.19 -6.17 -27.57
#